data_8ec15a3646f9754928306e479758d7de
#
_entry.id   8ec15a3646f9754928306e479758d7de
#
_cell.length_a   1.000
_cell.length_b   1.000
_cell.length_c   1.000
_cell.angle_alpha   90.00
_cell.angle_beta   90.00
_cell.angle_gamma   90.00
#
_symmetry.space_group_name_H-M   'P 1'
#
loop_
_entity.id
_entity.type
_entity.pdbx_description
1 polymer ?
#
loop_
_entity_poly.entity_id
_entity_poly.type
_entity_poly.pdbx_seq_one_letter_code
_entity_poly.pdbx_strand_id
1 'polypeptide(L)'
;MMKHYMLAASAAALLSACANIDQTEVTEETEAVVETVEETVEATEEELMELAGQDAPQLCLGMGPQTPRDISSVVGLNTVTFPKAPPASAMNLCNVHTHTNAEHKGPGFSVFVDSSDFGGYACNETSDLTEAELMPSEGAYQGVVPGQTIEVHWVHTTCDATPGEGLGACVPEGCTDPLLRVEAQTFLVVNDSAALDFTEMAAVVDEKGGFYQAGMIPSDTGTPVTFPGSTTGPSYTEEVCSPAQVTWNVRPMCAKLDINSLHKWAEDGNVFNESKSHGVRQLVTAPELLSPIQ
;
A
#
# COMPACT_ATOMS: atom_id res chain seq x y z
N MET A 1 10.10 18.79 -1.44
CA MET A 1 9.11 19.49 -2.28
C MET A 1 8.93 20.99 -1.93
N MET A 2 8.89 21.43 -0.67
CA MET A 2 8.68 22.87 -0.37
C MET A 2 9.81 23.84 -0.74
N LYS A 3 11.05 23.40 -0.93
CA LYS A 3 12.19 24.29 -1.26
C LYS A 3 12.20 24.77 -2.74
N HIS A 4 11.63 24.01 -3.68
CA HIS A 4 11.68 24.32 -5.11
C HIS A 4 10.65 25.39 -5.54
N TYR A 5 9.47 25.42 -4.88
CA TYR A 5 8.46 26.46 -5.16
C TYR A 5 8.87 27.88 -4.73
N MET A 6 9.74 28.02 -3.71
CA MET A 6 10.21 29.34 -3.28
C MET A 6 11.21 29.99 -4.25
N LEU A 7 12.02 29.19 -4.97
CA LEU A 7 12.97 29.72 -5.95
C LEU A 7 12.26 30.24 -7.20
N ALA A 8 11.26 29.52 -7.71
CA ALA A 8 10.48 29.94 -8.89
C ALA A 8 9.68 31.24 -8.62
N ALA A 9 9.12 31.38 -7.42
CA ALA A 9 8.41 32.61 -7.03
C ALA A 9 9.33 33.83 -6.89
N SER A 10 10.58 33.63 -6.50
CA SER A 10 11.56 34.72 -6.38
C SER A 10 12.05 35.21 -7.74
N ALA A 11 12.23 34.34 -8.74
CA ALA A 11 12.63 34.70 -10.09
C ALA A 11 11.54 35.52 -10.81
N ALA A 12 10.26 35.11 -10.66
CA ALA A 12 9.13 35.86 -11.22
C ALA A 12 8.96 37.27 -10.61
N ALA A 13 9.27 37.43 -9.34
CA ALA A 13 9.22 38.74 -8.67
C ALA A 13 10.33 39.70 -9.15
N LEU A 14 11.51 39.18 -9.50
CA LEU A 14 12.63 39.99 -10.04
C LEU A 14 12.34 40.46 -11.47
N LEU A 15 11.74 39.61 -12.33
CA LEU A 15 11.35 39.98 -13.69
C LEU A 15 10.24 41.05 -13.71
N SER A 16 9.32 41.04 -12.74
CA SER A 16 8.26 42.04 -12.64
C SER A 16 8.79 43.41 -12.17
N ALA A 17 9.91 43.47 -11.46
CA ALA A 17 10.53 44.70 -11.02
C ALA A 17 11.28 45.42 -12.15
N CYS A 18 11.83 44.72 -13.12
CA CYS A 18 12.52 45.30 -14.30
C CYS A 18 11.58 45.92 -15.33
N ALA A 19 10.30 45.55 -15.34
CA ALA A 19 9.33 46.05 -16.33
C ALA A 19 8.82 47.47 -16.12
N ASN A 20 9.20 48.16 -15.02
CA ASN A 20 8.74 49.50 -14.67
C ASN A 20 9.87 50.56 -14.58
N ILE A 21 11.02 50.33 -15.23
CA ILE A 21 12.08 51.32 -15.31
C ILE A 21 11.81 52.19 -16.53
N ASP A 22 11.52 53.51 -16.26
CA ASP A 22 11.33 54.53 -17.31
C ASP A 22 12.64 54.70 -18.11
N GLN A 23 12.51 54.75 -19.44
CA GLN A 23 13.62 54.71 -20.42
C GLN A 23 14.47 55.98 -20.47
N THR A 24 14.93 56.52 -19.37
CA THR A 24 15.89 57.62 -19.38
C THR A 24 17.10 57.32 -18.47
N GLU A 25 18.22 57.05 -19.16
CA GLU A 25 19.56 56.77 -18.62
C GLU A 25 19.82 55.33 -18.14
N VAL A 26 19.94 54.41 -19.09
CA VAL A 26 20.63 53.13 -18.85
C VAL A 26 22.14 53.40 -18.90
N THR A 27 22.82 53.35 -17.77
CA THR A 27 24.29 53.45 -17.74
C THR A 27 24.94 52.09 -18.05
N GLU A 28 26.19 52.07 -18.53
CA GLU A 28 26.94 50.83 -18.85
C GLU A 28 26.93 49.82 -17.69
N GLU A 29 26.84 50.28 -16.42
CA GLU A 29 26.74 49.42 -15.24
C GLU A 29 25.38 48.66 -15.15
N THR A 30 24.27 49.29 -15.61
CA THR A 30 22.94 48.63 -15.57
C THR A 30 22.81 47.60 -16.68
N GLU A 31 23.40 47.78 -17.87
CA GLU A 31 23.44 46.80 -18.93
C GLU A 31 24.23 45.54 -18.50
N ALA A 32 25.40 45.73 -17.87
CA ALA A 32 26.20 44.61 -17.37
C ALA A 32 25.49 43.79 -16.29
N VAL A 33 24.69 44.43 -15.42
CA VAL A 33 23.91 43.73 -14.39
C VAL A 33 22.73 42.94 -15.02
N VAL A 34 22.05 43.51 -15.99
CA VAL A 34 20.94 42.82 -16.70
C VAL A 34 21.47 41.61 -17.47
N GLU A 35 22.57 41.75 -18.22
CA GLU A 35 23.20 40.67 -18.95
C GLU A 35 23.66 39.52 -18.02
N THR A 36 24.24 39.84 -16.86
CA THR A 36 24.66 38.86 -15.86
C THR A 36 23.46 38.14 -15.22
N VAL A 37 22.34 38.82 -15.01
CA VAL A 37 21.12 38.22 -14.44
C VAL A 37 20.45 37.34 -15.48
N GLU A 38 20.38 37.73 -16.77
CA GLU A 38 19.81 36.89 -17.81
C GLU A 38 20.65 35.64 -18.06
N GLU A 39 21.98 35.70 -18.09
CA GLU A 39 22.88 34.56 -18.21
C GLU A 39 22.75 33.61 -17.00
N THR A 40 22.56 34.14 -15.78
CA THR A 40 22.37 33.32 -14.57
C THR A 40 21.00 32.64 -14.54
N VAL A 41 19.95 33.29 -15.09
CA VAL A 41 18.59 32.71 -15.19
C VAL A 41 18.56 31.62 -16.24
N GLU A 42 19.17 31.84 -17.42
CA GLU A 42 19.26 30.81 -18.47
C GLU A 42 20.06 29.60 -18.00
N ALA A 43 21.20 29.78 -17.30
CA ALA A 43 21.98 28.68 -16.74
C ALA A 43 21.19 27.88 -15.67
N THR A 44 20.37 28.55 -14.87
CA THR A 44 19.52 27.87 -13.87
C THR A 44 18.32 27.14 -14.49
N GLU A 45 17.78 27.66 -15.60
CA GLU A 45 16.71 26.97 -16.36
C GLU A 45 17.24 25.74 -17.09
N GLU A 46 18.45 25.80 -17.67
CA GLU A 46 19.10 24.66 -18.30
C GLU A 46 19.49 23.58 -17.28
N GLU A 47 20.03 23.97 -16.11
CA GLU A 47 20.34 23.06 -15.00
C GLU A 47 19.07 22.45 -14.38
N LEU A 48 17.97 23.20 -14.30
CA LEU A 48 16.66 22.70 -13.88
C LEU A 48 16.03 21.77 -14.92
N MET A 49 16.23 22.01 -16.22
CA MET A 49 15.79 21.09 -17.27
C MET A 49 16.64 19.83 -17.32
N GLU A 50 17.94 19.92 -17.06
CA GLU A 50 18.83 18.76 -16.97
C GLU A 50 18.50 17.92 -15.71
N LEU A 51 18.20 18.56 -14.58
CA LEU A 51 17.72 17.90 -13.35
C LEU A 51 16.31 17.30 -13.51
N ALA A 52 15.44 17.91 -14.31
CA ALA A 52 14.12 17.38 -14.63
C ALA A 52 14.18 16.26 -15.69
N GLY A 53 15.26 16.20 -16.47
CA GLY A 53 15.50 15.15 -17.47
C GLY A 53 16.26 13.94 -16.94
N GLN A 54 16.86 14.03 -15.74
CA GLN A 54 17.53 12.93 -15.09
C GLN A 54 16.57 12.22 -14.14
N ASP A 55 16.06 11.07 -14.58
CA ASP A 55 15.45 10.02 -13.76
C ASP A 55 14.11 10.35 -13.08
N ALA A 56 13.14 10.90 -13.78
CA ALA A 56 11.76 10.62 -13.39
C ALA A 56 11.54 9.10 -13.60
N PRO A 57 11.15 8.35 -12.54
CA PRO A 57 10.91 6.92 -12.68
C PRO A 57 9.93 6.68 -13.82
N GLN A 58 10.26 5.75 -14.71
CA GLN A 58 9.40 5.42 -15.85
C GLN A 58 8.19 4.66 -15.31
N LEU A 59 7.08 5.38 -15.09
CA LEU A 59 5.86 4.77 -14.57
C LEU A 59 5.21 3.86 -15.61
N CYS A 60 4.63 2.77 -15.18
CA CYS A 60 3.86 1.81 -15.98
C CYS A 60 2.45 2.34 -16.28
N LEU A 61 2.35 3.48 -16.97
CA LEU A 61 1.08 4.11 -17.32
C LEU A 61 0.23 3.24 -18.27
N GLY A 62 -1.10 3.42 -18.21
CA GLY A 62 -2.07 2.74 -19.09
C GLY A 62 -2.62 1.41 -18.54
N MET A 63 -2.09 0.92 -17.43
CA MET A 63 -2.68 -0.19 -16.69
C MET A 63 -3.73 0.32 -15.70
N GLY A 64 -4.52 -0.60 -15.12
CA GLY A 64 -5.42 -0.27 -14.05
C GLY A 64 -4.72 0.15 -12.76
N PRO A 65 -5.49 0.63 -11.77
CA PRO A 65 -4.95 1.08 -10.49
C PRO A 65 -4.05 0.05 -9.84
N GLN A 66 -2.94 0.49 -9.31
CA GLN A 66 -1.94 -0.35 -8.66
C GLN A 66 -2.06 -0.29 -7.13
N THR A 67 -1.54 -1.30 -6.48
CA THR A 67 -1.45 -1.48 -5.03
C THR A 67 0.03 -1.74 -4.68
N PRO A 68 0.51 -1.41 -3.48
CA PRO A 68 -0.18 -0.81 -2.32
C PRO A 68 -0.33 0.72 -2.42
N ARG A 69 -1.19 1.29 -1.58
CA ARG A 69 -1.46 2.73 -1.54
C ARG A 69 -1.82 3.23 -0.14
N ASP A 70 -1.75 4.55 0.04
CA ASP A 70 -2.23 5.24 1.24
C ASP A 70 -3.77 5.32 1.22
N ILE A 71 -4.45 4.57 2.07
CA ILE A 71 -5.93 4.54 2.15
C ILE A 71 -6.52 5.80 2.80
N SER A 72 -5.69 6.67 3.38
CA SER A 72 -6.10 7.98 3.91
C SER A 72 -5.99 9.11 2.87
N SER A 73 -5.47 8.83 1.68
CA SER A 73 -5.26 9.78 0.60
C SER A 73 -6.28 9.62 -0.52
N VAL A 74 -6.77 10.75 -1.04
CA VAL A 74 -7.71 10.80 -2.18
C VAL A 74 -7.01 11.21 -3.49
N VAL A 75 -5.71 11.35 -3.52
CA VAL A 75 -4.94 11.94 -4.64
C VAL A 75 -4.64 10.98 -5.80
N GLY A 76 -5.22 9.79 -5.83
CA GLY A 76 -5.05 8.88 -6.96
C GLY A 76 -5.65 9.48 -8.25
N LEU A 77 -4.89 9.42 -9.37
CA LEU A 77 -5.23 9.99 -10.67
C LEU A 77 -5.52 8.94 -11.73
N ASN A 78 -5.35 7.65 -11.41
CA ASN A 78 -5.65 6.58 -12.36
C ASN A 78 -7.18 6.40 -12.49
N THR A 79 -7.69 6.75 -13.66
CA THR A 79 -9.12 6.71 -13.97
C THR A 79 -9.55 5.46 -14.76
N VAL A 80 -8.63 4.52 -15.00
CA VAL A 80 -8.97 3.25 -15.64
C VAL A 80 -9.92 2.48 -14.73
N THR A 81 -11.10 2.14 -15.25
CA THR A 81 -12.15 1.50 -14.47
C THR A 81 -12.23 0.01 -14.72
N PHE A 82 -12.43 -0.75 -13.65
CA PHE A 82 -12.70 -2.19 -13.68
C PHE A 82 -14.00 -2.51 -12.96
N PRO A 83 -14.66 -3.61 -13.31
CA PRO A 83 -15.79 -4.08 -12.51
C PRO A 83 -15.35 -4.32 -11.06
N LYS A 84 -16.04 -3.70 -10.11
CA LYS A 84 -15.83 -4.00 -8.69
C LYS A 84 -16.34 -5.41 -8.41
N ALA A 85 -15.56 -6.19 -7.67
CA ALA A 85 -15.99 -7.49 -7.19
C ALA A 85 -17.18 -7.36 -6.22
N PRO A 86 -18.09 -8.36 -6.18
CA PRO A 86 -19.16 -8.43 -5.19
C PRO A 86 -18.63 -8.37 -3.75
N PRO A 87 -19.50 -8.20 -2.74
CA PRO A 87 -19.13 -8.39 -1.34
C PRO A 87 -18.55 -9.79 -1.10
N ALA A 88 -17.59 -9.92 -0.18
CA ALA A 88 -16.94 -11.20 0.16
C ALA A 88 -17.94 -12.33 0.45
N SER A 89 -19.07 -12.00 1.11
CA SER A 89 -20.14 -12.96 1.40
C SER A 89 -20.84 -13.59 0.18
N ALA A 90 -20.61 -13.05 -1.01
CA ALA A 90 -21.11 -13.57 -2.29
C ALA A 90 -19.97 -14.13 -3.19
N MET A 91 -18.83 -14.48 -2.60
CA MET A 91 -17.63 -14.96 -3.27
C MET A 91 -17.01 -16.12 -2.47
N ASN A 92 -16.21 -16.95 -3.11
CA ASN A 92 -15.44 -17.96 -2.41
C ASN A 92 -14.16 -17.38 -1.81
N LEU A 93 -13.94 -17.61 -0.51
CA LEU A 93 -12.60 -17.50 0.07
C LEU A 93 -11.69 -18.50 -0.63
N CYS A 94 -10.60 -18.06 -1.19
CA CYS A 94 -9.69 -18.91 -1.95
C CYS A 94 -8.27 -18.96 -1.35
N ASN A 95 -7.85 -17.90 -0.63
CA ASN A 95 -6.54 -17.87 0.01
C ASN A 95 -6.54 -16.96 1.25
N VAL A 96 -5.72 -17.31 2.25
CA VAL A 96 -5.37 -16.44 3.38
C VAL A 96 -3.86 -16.44 3.51
N HIS A 97 -3.26 -15.25 3.54
CA HIS A 97 -1.83 -15.07 3.75
C HIS A 97 -1.55 -13.78 4.53
N THR A 98 -0.32 -13.62 4.98
CA THR A 98 0.07 -12.47 5.79
C THR A 98 1.35 -11.82 5.29
N HIS A 99 1.45 -10.52 5.48
CA HIS A 99 2.65 -9.73 5.21
C HIS A 99 3.25 -9.19 6.52
N THR A 100 4.59 -9.23 6.63
CA THR A 100 5.32 -8.53 7.70
C THR A 100 5.29 -7.03 7.39
N ASN A 101 4.78 -6.23 8.31
CA ASN A 101 4.32 -4.86 8.15
C ASN A 101 3.08 -4.75 7.23
N ALA A 102 2.39 -3.62 7.30
CA ALA A 102 1.27 -3.35 6.41
C ALA A 102 1.76 -2.91 5.03
N GLU A 103 1.18 -3.46 3.96
CA GLU A 103 1.37 -2.98 2.59
C GLU A 103 0.72 -1.63 2.37
N HIS A 104 -0.40 -1.39 3.04
CA HIS A 104 -1.12 -0.12 3.00
C HIS A 104 -0.65 0.80 4.12
N LYS A 105 -0.84 2.10 3.91
CA LYS A 105 -0.76 3.11 4.96
C LYS A 105 -2.16 3.58 5.31
N GLY A 106 -2.49 3.58 6.59
CA GLY A 106 -3.81 3.97 7.09
C GLY A 106 -3.73 4.76 8.40
N PRO A 107 -4.88 5.27 8.89
CA PRO A 107 -4.91 6.06 10.13
C PRO A 107 -4.34 5.33 11.35
N GLY A 108 -4.56 4.02 11.47
CA GLY A 108 -4.05 3.20 12.57
C GLY A 108 -2.65 2.61 12.34
N PHE A 109 -2.10 2.71 11.13
CA PHE A 109 -0.79 2.17 10.74
C PHE A 109 -0.13 3.11 9.73
N SER A 110 0.62 4.08 10.24
CA SER A 110 1.21 5.15 9.44
C SER A 110 2.72 5.31 9.64
N VAL A 111 3.31 4.56 10.56
CA VAL A 111 4.74 4.61 10.85
C VAL A 111 5.48 3.75 9.84
N PHE A 112 6.24 4.39 8.94
CA PHE A 112 7.04 3.65 7.96
C PHE A 112 8.17 2.88 8.64
N VAL A 113 8.30 1.59 8.29
CA VAL A 113 9.36 0.70 8.73
C VAL A 113 10.18 0.30 7.52
N ASP A 114 11.43 0.72 7.49
CA ASP A 114 12.39 0.29 6.47
C ASP A 114 12.82 -1.15 6.76
N SER A 115 12.74 -2.00 5.76
CA SER A 115 13.14 -3.41 5.84
C SER A 115 13.85 -3.84 4.57
N SER A 116 14.48 -5.03 4.59
CA SER A 116 15.13 -5.61 3.40
C SER A 116 14.15 -5.88 2.24
N ASP A 117 12.85 -5.88 2.51
CA ASP A 117 11.78 -6.23 1.57
C ASP A 117 10.88 -5.00 1.27
N PHE A 118 11.43 -3.88 0.87
CA PHE A 118 10.71 -2.65 0.48
C PHE A 118 9.99 -1.88 1.59
N GLY A 119 10.15 -2.26 2.86
CA GLY A 119 9.54 -1.56 3.98
C GLY A 119 8.09 -1.95 4.24
N GLY A 120 7.30 -0.99 4.67
CA GLY A 120 5.89 -1.15 5.03
C GLY A 120 5.51 -0.21 6.16
N TYR A 121 4.33 -0.40 6.74
CA TYR A 121 3.85 0.45 7.81
C TYR A 121 3.54 -0.36 9.07
N ALA A 122 3.92 0.20 10.23
CA ALA A 122 3.61 -0.37 11.54
C ALA A 122 2.38 0.28 12.16
N CYS A 123 1.72 -0.47 13.04
CA CYS A 123 0.66 0.05 13.90
C CYS A 123 1.19 1.20 14.77
N ASN A 124 0.41 2.27 14.87
CA ASN A 124 0.80 3.46 15.63
C ASN A 124 0.93 3.21 17.13
N GLU A 125 0.20 2.19 17.64
CA GLU A 125 0.15 1.82 19.06
C GLU A 125 1.30 0.91 19.49
N THR A 126 2.27 0.62 18.63
CA THR A 126 3.42 -0.26 18.93
C THR A 126 4.21 0.21 20.16
N SER A 127 4.33 1.53 20.37
CA SER A 127 5.02 2.09 21.53
C SER A 127 4.27 1.93 22.85
N ASP A 128 3.00 1.58 22.82
CA ASP A 128 2.11 1.53 24.00
C ASP A 128 2.00 0.11 24.57
N LEU A 129 2.73 -0.85 23.99
CA LEU A 129 2.73 -2.24 24.46
C LEU A 129 3.42 -2.40 25.80
N THR A 130 2.86 -3.25 26.62
CA THR A 130 3.43 -3.66 27.90
C THR A 130 4.59 -4.67 27.72
N GLU A 131 5.45 -4.80 28.73
CA GLU A 131 6.51 -5.82 28.73
C GLU A 131 5.95 -7.23 28.58
N ALA A 132 4.77 -7.51 29.10
CA ALA A 132 4.10 -8.82 29.00
C ALA A 132 3.69 -9.11 27.55
N GLU A 133 3.11 -8.13 26.85
CA GLU A 133 2.72 -8.26 25.45
C GLU A 133 3.93 -8.41 24.51
N LEU A 134 5.10 -7.91 24.92
CA LEU A 134 6.36 -8.00 24.16
C LEU A 134 7.17 -9.26 24.48
N MET A 135 6.72 -10.11 25.43
CA MET A 135 7.45 -11.32 25.78
C MET A 135 7.62 -12.22 24.54
N PRO A 136 8.85 -12.73 24.29
CA PRO A 136 9.08 -13.64 23.18
C PRO A 136 8.17 -14.87 23.25
N SER A 137 7.71 -15.34 22.11
CA SER A 137 7.03 -16.60 21.92
C SER A 137 7.74 -17.39 20.83
N GLU A 138 7.91 -18.68 21.02
CA GLU A 138 8.48 -19.60 20.05
C GLU A 138 7.41 -20.55 19.54
N GLY A 139 7.42 -20.85 18.22
CA GLY A 139 6.46 -21.77 17.62
C GLY A 139 6.69 -21.94 16.13
N ALA A 140 5.76 -22.60 15.45
CA ALA A 140 5.90 -23.00 14.07
C ALA A 140 5.80 -21.82 13.08
N TYR A 141 5.06 -20.74 13.43
CA TYR A 141 4.91 -19.61 12.55
C TYR A 141 6.13 -18.70 12.59
N GLN A 142 6.65 -18.35 11.39
CA GLN A 142 7.92 -17.63 11.22
C GLN A 142 7.69 -16.20 10.64
N GLY A 143 8.71 -15.35 10.75
CA GLY A 143 8.74 -14.03 10.09
C GLY A 143 8.08 -12.91 10.88
N VAL A 144 7.60 -13.16 12.10
CA VAL A 144 7.04 -12.15 12.98
C VAL A 144 7.28 -12.49 14.45
N VAL A 145 7.42 -11.47 15.28
CA VAL A 145 7.54 -11.58 16.74
C VAL A 145 6.61 -10.56 17.42
N PRO A 146 6.31 -10.74 18.73
CA PRO A 146 5.54 -9.76 19.49
C PRO A 146 6.12 -8.34 19.35
N GLY A 147 5.26 -7.36 19.19
CA GLY A 147 5.61 -5.96 18.92
C GLY A 147 5.71 -5.61 17.44
N GLN A 148 5.70 -6.57 16.53
CA GLN A 148 5.68 -6.32 15.10
C GLN A 148 4.25 -6.25 14.55
N THR A 149 4.13 -5.64 13.37
CA THR A 149 2.87 -5.53 12.64
C THR A 149 2.83 -6.55 11.52
N ILE A 150 1.65 -7.14 11.30
CA ILE A 150 1.34 -7.89 10.08
C ILE A 150 0.08 -7.34 9.43
N GLU A 151 -0.03 -7.51 8.12
CA GLU A 151 -1.29 -7.35 7.39
C GLU A 151 -1.77 -8.70 6.90
N VAL A 152 -3.02 -9.02 7.20
CA VAL A 152 -3.68 -10.26 6.78
C VAL A 152 -4.59 -9.99 5.61
N HIS A 153 -4.47 -10.81 4.58
CA HIS A 153 -5.29 -10.78 3.39
C HIS A 153 -6.17 -12.03 3.29
N TRP A 154 -7.49 -11.85 3.32
CA TRP A 154 -8.48 -12.87 2.94
C TRP A 154 -8.88 -12.61 1.50
N VAL A 155 -8.38 -13.45 0.59
CA VAL A 155 -8.62 -13.31 -0.84
C VAL A 155 -9.86 -14.10 -1.23
N HIS A 156 -10.76 -13.43 -1.94
CA HIS A 156 -12.01 -14.01 -2.44
C HIS A 156 -12.06 -13.92 -3.96
N THR A 157 -12.73 -14.89 -4.56
CA THR A 157 -12.93 -14.99 -6.02
C THR A 157 -14.38 -15.29 -6.38
N THR A 158 -14.82 -14.81 -7.54
CA THR A 158 -16.12 -15.21 -8.13
C THR A 158 -16.08 -16.59 -8.79
N CYS A 159 -14.90 -17.19 -8.93
CA CYS A 159 -14.76 -18.53 -9.47
C CYS A 159 -15.29 -19.58 -8.49
N ASP A 160 -15.68 -20.74 -9.02
CA ASP A 160 -15.91 -21.95 -8.23
C ASP A 160 -14.53 -22.53 -7.82
N ALA A 161 -14.03 -22.01 -6.68
CA ALA A 161 -12.70 -22.26 -6.18
C ALA A 161 -12.74 -22.91 -4.80
N THR A 162 -11.80 -23.82 -4.55
CA THR A 162 -11.57 -24.39 -3.21
C THR A 162 -10.40 -23.66 -2.56
N PRO A 163 -10.50 -23.30 -1.28
CA PRO A 163 -9.40 -22.69 -0.54
C PRO A 163 -8.11 -23.51 -0.61
N GLY A 164 -6.98 -22.84 -0.88
CA GLY A 164 -5.71 -23.52 -1.09
C GLY A 164 -4.50 -22.60 -1.07
N GLU A 165 -3.35 -23.19 -1.34
CA GLU A 165 -2.04 -22.54 -1.33
C GLU A 165 -1.93 -21.50 -2.43
N GLY A 166 -1.51 -20.29 -2.03
CA GLY A 166 -1.16 -19.18 -2.91
C GLY A 166 -2.33 -18.64 -3.73
N LEU A 167 -2.08 -17.57 -4.48
CA LEU A 167 -3.11 -16.89 -5.29
C LEU A 167 -3.59 -17.73 -6.48
N GLY A 168 -2.86 -18.78 -6.87
CA GLY A 168 -3.28 -19.73 -7.89
C GLY A 168 -4.60 -20.44 -7.56
N ALA A 169 -4.89 -20.67 -6.26
CA ALA A 169 -6.15 -21.24 -5.80
C ALA A 169 -7.36 -20.33 -6.14
N CYS A 170 -7.14 -19.03 -6.33
CA CYS A 170 -8.20 -18.07 -6.64
C CYS A 170 -8.59 -18.03 -8.12
N VAL A 171 -7.79 -18.63 -9.00
CA VAL A 171 -8.03 -18.68 -10.45
C VAL A 171 -7.84 -20.14 -10.93
N PRO A 172 -8.75 -21.06 -10.53
CA PRO A 172 -8.66 -22.45 -10.95
C PRO A 172 -8.82 -22.59 -12.46
N GLU A 173 -8.38 -23.74 -12.98
CA GLU A 173 -8.52 -24.07 -14.40
C GLU A 173 -9.99 -23.96 -14.83
N GLY A 174 -10.22 -23.28 -15.95
CA GLY A 174 -11.57 -23.06 -16.51
C GLY A 174 -12.26 -21.78 -16.02
N CYS A 175 -11.71 -21.06 -15.06
CA CYS A 175 -12.20 -19.73 -14.70
C CYS A 175 -11.62 -18.69 -15.67
N THR A 176 -12.45 -18.07 -16.51
CA THR A 176 -12.02 -17.18 -17.58
C THR A 176 -12.05 -15.71 -17.21
N ASP A 177 -12.93 -15.28 -16.31
CA ASP A 177 -13.16 -13.88 -15.94
C ASP A 177 -13.28 -13.72 -14.42
N PRO A 178 -12.20 -14.00 -13.64
CA PRO A 178 -12.25 -13.87 -12.19
C PRO A 178 -12.36 -12.43 -11.77
N LEU A 179 -13.31 -12.12 -10.90
CA LEU A 179 -13.25 -10.91 -10.08
C LEU A 179 -12.64 -11.30 -8.74
N LEU A 180 -11.59 -10.57 -8.34
CA LEU A 180 -10.90 -10.79 -7.08
C LEU A 180 -11.24 -9.68 -6.09
N ARG A 181 -11.40 -10.06 -4.83
CA ARG A 181 -11.56 -9.15 -3.70
C ARG A 181 -10.63 -9.55 -2.59
N VAL A 182 -9.98 -8.55 -1.98
CA VAL A 182 -9.18 -8.75 -0.78
C VAL A 182 -9.80 -7.98 0.37
N GLU A 183 -10.14 -8.71 1.42
CA GLU A 183 -10.43 -8.15 2.74
C GLU A 183 -9.10 -8.06 3.48
N ALA A 184 -8.65 -6.87 3.84
CA ALA A 184 -7.38 -6.64 4.50
C ALA A 184 -7.57 -6.08 5.91
N GLN A 185 -6.77 -6.58 6.85
CA GLN A 185 -6.71 -6.12 8.23
C GLN A 185 -5.28 -6.11 8.73
N THR A 186 -4.87 -4.98 9.30
CA THR A 186 -3.57 -4.83 9.94
C THR A 186 -3.64 -5.14 11.42
N PHE A 187 -2.70 -5.94 11.92
CA PHE A 187 -2.63 -6.37 13.31
C PHE A 187 -1.30 -5.99 13.96
N LEU A 188 -1.39 -5.58 15.22
CA LEU A 188 -0.27 -5.51 16.14
C LEU A 188 -0.14 -6.85 16.85
N VAL A 189 0.90 -7.60 16.57
CA VAL A 189 1.13 -8.93 17.13
C VAL A 189 1.62 -8.80 18.57
N VAL A 190 0.98 -9.50 19.48
CA VAL A 190 1.25 -9.46 20.94
C VAL A 190 1.32 -10.87 21.52
N ASN A 191 1.97 -11.02 22.67
CA ASN A 191 1.88 -12.25 23.47
C ASN A 191 0.82 -12.07 24.54
N ASP A 192 -0.43 -12.13 24.13
CA ASP A 192 -1.61 -11.99 25.00
C ASP A 192 -2.77 -12.85 24.50
N SER A 193 -3.11 -13.87 25.26
CA SER A 193 -4.22 -14.79 24.95
C SER A 193 -5.62 -14.15 25.01
N ALA A 194 -5.74 -12.89 25.46
CA ALA A 194 -6.98 -12.13 25.40
C ALA A 194 -7.13 -11.34 24.09
N ALA A 195 -6.06 -11.26 23.28
CA ALA A 195 -6.11 -10.68 21.94
C ALA A 195 -6.86 -11.61 20.96
N LEU A 196 -7.03 -11.17 19.72
CA LEU A 196 -7.74 -11.94 18.69
C LEU A 196 -7.01 -13.26 18.38
N ASP A 197 -7.78 -14.31 18.14
CA ASP A 197 -7.29 -15.65 17.78
C ASP A 197 -7.29 -15.84 16.26
N PHE A 198 -6.10 -16.05 15.71
CA PHE A 198 -5.93 -16.24 14.27
C PHE A 198 -6.54 -17.54 13.76
N THR A 199 -6.59 -18.58 14.61
CA THR A 199 -7.20 -19.88 14.22
C THR A 199 -8.69 -19.74 13.93
N GLU A 200 -9.38 -18.86 14.66
CA GLU A 200 -10.79 -18.54 14.41
C GLU A 200 -10.95 -17.69 13.13
N MET A 201 -10.08 -16.73 12.93
CA MET A 201 -10.15 -15.80 11.78
C MET A 201 -9.82 -16.48 10.44
N ALA A 202 -8.85 -17.38 10.43
CA ALA A 202 -8.42 -18.11 9.24
C ALA A 202 -9.13 -19.46 9.05
N ALA A 203 -10.06 -19.84 9.94
CA ALA A 203 -10.88 -21.03 9.74
C ALA A 203 -11.69 -20.92 8.43
N VAL A 204 -11.74 -22.00 7.68
CA VAL A 204 -12.57 -22.10 6.49
C VAL A 204 -13.93 -22.65 6.86
N VAL A 205 -14.97 -21.86 6.63
CA VAL A 205 -16.36 -22.26 6.85
C VAL A 205 -17.01 -22.53 5.49
N ASP A 206 -17.55 -23.75 5.33
CA ASP A 206 -18.38 -24.09 4.18
C ASP A 206 -19.84 -23.68 4.49
N GLU A 207 -20.24 -22.55 3.96
CA GLU A 207 -21.60 -22.06 4.13
C GLU A 207 -22.58 -22.88 3.26
N LYS A 208 -23.70 -23.25 3.87
CA LYS A 208 -24.81 -23.92 3.17
C LYS A 208 -25.49 -23.01 2.15
N GLY A 209 -24.78 -22.59 1.18
CA GLY A 209 -25.19 -21.66 0.11
C GLY A 209 -24.16 -21.67 -1.00
N GLY A 210 -23.06 -22.38 -0.79
CA GLY A 210 -22.09 -22.69 -1.81
C GLY A 210 -20.87 -21.78 -1.87
N PHE A 211 -20.61 -20.93 -0.87
CA PHE A 211 -19.38 -20.14 -0.81
C PHE A 211 -18.55 -20.51 0.42
N TYR A 212 -17.25 -20.71 0.24
CA TYR A 212 -16.30 -20.77 1.33
C TYR A 212 -16.11 -19.39 1.94
N GLN A 213 -16.12 -19.28 3.27
CA GLN A 213 -15.96 -18.05 4.00
C GLN A 213 -14.86 -18.16 5.06
N ALA A 214 -14.29 -17.04 5.49
CA ALA A 214 -13.46 -16.98 6.68
C ALA A 214 -14.33 -17.13 7.94
N GLY A 215 -13.81 -17.80 8.96
CA GLY A 215 -14.54 -17.98 10.21
C GLY A 215 -14.89 -16.66 10.90
N MET A 216 -13.98 -15.71 10.86
CA MET A 216 -14.22 -14.34 11.33
C MET A 216 -13.27 -13.37 10.65
N ILE A 217 -13.78 -12.20 10.25
CA ILE A 217 -12.97 -11.03 9.87
C ILE A 217 -13.36 -9.89 10.81
N PRO A 218 -12.41 -9.20 11.47
CA PRO A 218 -12.72 -8.12 12.40
C PRO A 218 -13.61 -7.05 11.79
N SER A 219 -14.60 -6.57 12.55
CA SER A 219 -15.59 -5.58 12.10
C SER A 219 -15.58 -4.28 12.93
N ASP A 220 -14.80 -4.22 13.99
CA ASP A 220 -14.71 -3.10 14.95
C ASP A 220 -13.48 -2.21 14.74
N THR A 221 -12.72 -2.42 13.67
CA THR A 221 -11.50 -1.69 13.31
C THR A 221 -11.75 -0.53 12.32
N GLY A 222 -12.97 0.01 12.34
CA GLY A 222 -13.42 1.13 11.50
C GLY A 222 -14.08 0.67 10.21
N THR A 223 -14.71 1.63 9.52
CA THR A 223 -15.34 1.38 8.22
C THR A 223 -14.26 1.11 7.17
N PRO A 224 -14.27 -0.06 6.51
CA PRO A 224 -13.29 -0.37 5.50
C PRO A 224 -13.30 0.61 4.32
N VAL A 225 -12.12 0.96 3.85
CA VAL A 225 -11.94 1.77 2.63
C VAL A 225 -11.90 0.83 1.43
N THR A 226 -12.85 0.99 0.52
CA THR A 226 -12.97 0.13 -0.66
C THR A 226 -12.49 0.87 -1.91
N PHE A 227 -11.52 0.29 -2.61
CA PHE A 227 -10.98 0.88 -3.84
C PHE A 227 -10.51 -0.20 -4.82
N PRO A 228 -10.47 0.09 -6.14
CA PRO A 228 -9.81 -0.77 -7.12
C PRO A 228 -8.29 -0.63 -6.98
N GLY A 229 -7.60 -1.75 -7.07
CA GLY A 229 -6.16 -1.86 -7.07
C GLY A 229 -5.73 -3.09 -7.87
N SER A 230 -4.57 -3.63 -7.58
CA SER A 230 -4.02 -4.80 -8.27
C SER A 230 -3.47 -5.82 -7.27
N THR A 231 -3.16 -7.02 -7.75
CA THR A 231 -2.32 -7.95 -6.98
C THR A 231 -0.92 -7.39 -6.83
N THR A 232 -0.26 -7.75 -5.74
CA THR A 232 1.17 -7.47 -5.54
C THR A 232 2.01 -8.69 -5.92
N GLY A 233 3.30 -8.51 -6.07
CA GLY A 233 4.23 -9.59 -6.36
C GLY A 233 5.67 -9.10 -6.49
N PRO A 234 6.66 -10.00 -6.41
CA PRO A 234 8.08 -9.60 -6.37
C PRO A 234 8.58 -8.93 -7.67
N SER A 235 7.83 -9.09 -8.76
CA SER A 235 8.18 -8.54 -10.08
C SER A 235 7.42 -7.27 -10.43
N TYR A 236 6.51 -6.80 -9.57
CA TYR A 236 5.71 -5.60 -9.83
C TYR A 236 6.23 -4.41 -9.04
N THR A 237 6.37 -3.29 -9.74
CA THR A 237 6.96 -2.03 -9.27
C THR A 237 6.15 -0.86 -9.83
N GLU A 238 6.57 0.37 -9.56
CA GLU A 238 6.01 1.54 -10.25
C GLU A 238 6.34 1.56 -11.77
N GLU A 239 7.37 0.81 -12.19
CA GLU A 239 7.81 0.70 -13.58
C GLU A 239 7.18 -0.50 -14.29
N VAL A 240 6.78 -1.52 -13.54
CA VAL A 240 6.20 -2.78 -14.04
C VAL A 240 4.89 -3.06 -13.32
N CYS A 241 3.80 -2.58 -13.88
CA CYS A 241 2.46 -2.76 -13.33
C CYS A 241 2.04 -4.24 -13.25
N SER A 242 1.30 -4.57 -12.18
CA SER A 242 0.53 -5.80 -12.15
C SER A 242 -0.69 -5.71 -13.10
N PRO A 243 -0.90 -6.70 -13.96
CA PRO A 243 -2.06 -6.75 -14.84
C PRO A 243 -3.35 -7.23 -14.16
N ALA A 244 -3.22 -7.87 -12.98
CA ALA A 244 -4.34 -8.48 -12.30
C ALA A 244 -5.03 -7.48 -11.35
N GLN A 245 -6.27 -7.14 -11.65
CA GLN A 245 -7.06 -6.20 -10.87
C GLN A 245 -7.74 -6.85 -9.68
N VAL A 246 -7.85 -6.11 -8.58
CA VAL A 246 -8.44 -6.53 -7.30
C VAL A 246 -9.30 -5.42 -6.74
N THR A 247 -10.43 -5.77 -6.18
CA THR A 247 -11.18 -4.85 -5.29
C THR A 247 -10.66 -4.99 -3.87
N TRP A 248 -9.96 -3.99 -3.40
CA TRP A 248 -9.46 -3.92 -2.03
C TRP A 248 -10.55 -3.41 -1.09
N ASN A 249 -10.56 -3.96 0.11
CA ASN A 249 -11.42 -3.54 1.22
C ASN A 249 -10.57 -3.53 2.50
N VAL A 250 -9.91 -2.41 2.78
CA VAL A 250 -8.89 -2.29 3.82
C VAL A 250 -9.44 -1.61 5.05
N ARG A 251 -9.32 -2.25 6.19
CA ARG A 251 -9.75 -1.70 7.49
C ARG A 251 -8.74 -0.70 7.99
N PRO A 252 -9.19 0.51 8.45
CA PRO A 252 -8.29 1.63 8.70
C PRO A 252 -7.54 1.59 10.03
N MET A 253 -7.93 0.73 10.98
CA MET A 253 -7.34 0.68 12.31
C MET A 253 -6.72 -0.68 12.59
N CYS A 254 -5.67 -0.71 13.42
CA CYS A 254 -5.08 -1.96 13.90
C CYS A 254 -5.96 -2.65 14.95
N ALA A 255 -5.80 -3.96 15.07
CA ALA A 255 -6.25 -4.75 16.22
C ALA A 255 -5.07 -5.54 16.79
N LYS A 256 -5.14 -5.97 18.05
CA LYS A 256 -4.14 -6.87 18.66
C LYS A 256 -4.43 -8.32 18.31
N LEU A 257 -3.39 -9.07 17.98
CA LEU A 257 -3.44 -10.47 17.59
C LEU A 257 -2.48 -11.31 18.45
N ASP A 258 -2.98 -12.39 19.03
CA ASP A 258 -2.14 -13.31 19.82
C ASP A 258 -1.19 -14.10 18.93
N ILE A 259 0.13 -13.96 19.17
CA ILE A 259 1.19 -14.70 18.47
C ILE A 259 1.04 -16.22 18.60
N ASN A 260 0.54 -16.69 19.75
CA ASN A 260 0.39 -18.12 20.01
C ASN A 260 -0.69 -18.74 19.10
N SER A 261 -1.70 -17.97 18.71
CA SER A 261 -2.71 -18.42 17.76
C SER A 261 -2.16 -18.57 16.33
N LEU A 262 -1.21 -17.71 15.93
CA LEU A 262 -0.47 -17.90 14.67
C LEU A 262 0.39 -19.16 14.70
N HIS A 263 1.10 -19.40 15.81
CA HIS A 263 1.89 -20.62 15.98
C HIS A 263 1.02 -21.87 15.89
N LYS A 264 -0.11 -21.86 16.59
CA LYS A 264 -1.08 -22.97 16.56
C LYS A 264 -1.62 -23.20 15.15
N TRP A 265 -2.00 -22.16 14.43
CA TRP A 265 -2.49 -22.27 13.06
C TRP A 265 -1.48 -22.91 12.10
N ALA A 266 -0.19 -22.60 12.26
CA ALA A 266 0.88 -23.22 11.48
C ALA A 266 1.15 -24.67 11.90
N GLU A 267 1.12 -25.00 13.21
CA GLU A 267 1.35 -26.34 13.76
C GLU A 267 0.26 -27.33 13.38
N ASP A 268 -1.01 -26.92 13.47
CA ASP A 268 -2.16 -27.75 13.13
C ASP A 268 -2.24 -28.07 11.63
N GLY A 269 -1.45 -27.34 10.82
CA GLY A 269 -1.55 -27.36 9.36
C GLY A 269 -2.81 -26.64 8.88
N ASN A 270 -2.68 -25.87 7.83
CA ASN A 270 -3.80 -25.15 7.23
C ASN A 270 -3.85 -25.39 5.73
N VAL A 271 -5.03 -25.26 5.14
CA VAL A 271 -5.25 -25.53 3.71
C VAL A 271 -4.48 -24.58 2.79
N PHE A 272 -4.02 -23.44 3.33
CA PHE A 272 -3.25 -22.44 2.59
C PHE A 272 -1.74 -22.72 2.57
N ASN A 273 -1.29 -23.74 3.32
CA ASN A 273 0.12 -24.11 3.50
C ASN A 273 1.00 -22.92 3.97
N GLU A 274 0.41 -22.05 4.78
CA GLU A 274 1.09 -20.86 5.30
C GLU A 274 1.72 -21.16 6.67
N SER A 275 3.01 -20.86 6.80
CA SER A 275 3.77 -21.05 8.04
C SER A 275 4.71 -19.89 8.36
N LYS A 276 4.66 -18.83 7.55
CA LYS A 276 5.48 -17.62 7.74
C LYS A 276 4.80 -16.41 7.13
N SER A 277 5.11 -15.25 7.70
CA SER A 277 4.77 -13.96 7.11
C SER A 277 5.68 -13.66 5.91
N HIS A 278 5.11 -13.08 4.86
CA HIS A 278 5.83 -12.64 3.68
C HIS A 278 6.28 -11.18 3.85
N GLY A 279 7.39 -10.79 3.18
CA GLY A 279 7.76 -9.37 3.10
C GLY A 279 6.79 -8.58 2.23
N VAL A 280 6.59 -7.31 2.57
CA VAL A 280 5.84 -6.35 1.75
C VAL A 280 6.54 -6.18 0.40
N ARG A 281 5.77 -6.03 -0.66
CA ARG A 281 6.25 -5.72 -2.00
C ARG A 281 6.54 -4.23 -2.13
N GLN A 282 7.14 -3.80 -3.24
CA GLN A 282 7.42 -2.38 -3.46
C GLN A 282 6.14 -1.54 -3.30
N LEU A 283 6.23 -0.50 -2.48
CA LEU A 283 5.12 0.42 -2.25
C LEU A 283 4.94 1.33 -3.46
N VAL A 284 3.76 1.29 -4.07
CA VAL A 284 3.37 2.19 -5.15
C VAL A 284 2.76 3.44 -4.55
N THR A 285 3.37 4.58 -4.80
CA THR A 285 2.98 5.87 -4.23
C THR A 285 2.68 6.94 -5.29
N ALA A 286 3.06 6.70 -6.55
CA ALA A 286 2.81 7.62 -7.65
C ALA A 286 1.30 7.81 -7.88
N PRO A 287 0.76 9.04 -7.75
CA PRO A 287 -0.68 9.29 -7.90
C PRO A 287 -1.25 8.82 -9.25
N GLU A 288 -0.46 8.88 -10.32
CA GLU A 288 -0.83 8.48 -11.67
C GLU A 288 -1.17 6.99 -11.78
N LEU A 289 -0.62 6.17 -10.86
CA LEU A 289 -0.85 4.72 -10.80
C LEU A 289 -2.01 4.35 -9.90
N LEU A 290 -2.46 5.24 -9.02
CA LEU A 290 -3.44 4.95 -7.97
C LEU A 290 -4.83 5.47 -8.34
N SER A 291 -5.88 4.70 -8.01
CA SER A 291 -7.25 5.18 -8.13
C SER A 291 -7.57 6.27 -7.09
N PRO A 292 -8.48 7.21 -7.37
CA PRO A 292 -9.06 8.04 -6.32
C PRO A 292 -9.79 7.17 -5.30
N ILE A 293 -9.74 7.53 -4.01
CA ILE A 293 -10.62 6.96 -2.98
C ILE A 293 -11.96 7.68 -3.06
N GLN A 294 -13.05 6.92 -3.08
CA GLN A 294 -14.42 7.44 -3.11
C GLN A 294 -15.09 7.29 -1.74
#